data_79b13919e976b136e79384718d4c46e5
#
_entry.id   79b13919e976b136e79384718d4c46e5
#
_cell.length_a   1.000
_cell.length_b   1.000
_cell.length_c   1.000
_cell.angle_alpha   90.00
_cell.angle_beta   90.00
_cell.angle_gamma   90.00
#
_symmetry.space_group_name_H-M   'P 1'
#
loop_
_entity.id
_entity.type
_entity.pdbx_description
1 polymer ?
#
loop_
_entity_poly.entity_id
_entity_poly.type
_entity_poly.pdbx_seq_one_letter_code
_entity_poly.pdbx_strand_id
1 'polypeptide(L)'
;MSNLLILDDDTPTLDLLCKLCRKAGHVVHGFTHGEDAFEHLRNEPVDLLVADLHLRRGSGLEIVSRSLQARPKLPVIMITANDTLEAAATAMRLGVFDFLTKPFKPAHLIDSIAKALKKKAATPVIQSDWIEPTDPLPNSASGNMQKALNMIERLSPLGCPILLQGEYGVGKLAVARWMHENNGRVSAPLVEVACVRTDEQDLINLFESKTTLNSSIYLAEVDTLTPRAQAMLNHLLDECVAKRSAWSQEDSETRRIIASTSNDLEQLTRMGHFREDLFYKLAVIPIRIPPLRERVEELPALVAEMLKRTSRDLHLRETPTLDLESMALLTQYNWPGNMVELRNALERACILSSGKTIRAEHLPTKLCLPSAFAPKMAWASSFPVGMSLHCFLKQQEHLFILETLKYFEGSRERCCSTLGISPATLYRKTGIRREKSRDPIGGMRGGD
;
A
#
# COMPACT_ATOMS: atom_id res chain seq x y z
N MET A 1 -27.00 5.37 -18.50
CA MET A 1 -26.36 4.28 -19.27
C MET A 1 -24.89 4.66 -19.41
N SER A 2 -23.97 3.80 -19.06
CA SER A 2 -22.53 4.06 -19.14
C SER A 2 -21.83 2.95 -19.90
N ASN A 3 -20.74 3.27 -20.60
CA ASN A 3 -19.96 2.33 -21.39
C ASN A 3 -18.87 1.67 -20.52
N LEU A 4 -19.01 0.38 -20.26
CA LEU A 4 -18.08 -0.39 -19.46
C LEU A 4 -17.19 -1.25 -20.37
N LEU A 5 -15.90 -1.27 -20.10
CA LEU A 5 -14.97 -2.18 -20.71
C LEU A 5 -14.54 -3.23 -19.70
N ILE A 6 -14.67 -4.52 -20.04
CA ILE A 6 -14.30 -5.63 -19.14
C ILE A 6 -13.21 -6.46 -19.82
N LEU A 7 -12.13 -6.70 -19.11
CA LEU A 7 -10.98 -7.50 -19.54
C LEU A 7 -10.76 -8.67 -18.57
N ASP A 8 -11.00 -9.90 -19.05
CA ASP A 8 -10.75 -11.13 -18.30
C ASP A 8 -10.45 -12.25 -19.32
N ASP A 9 -9.36 -12.97 -19.19
CA ASP A 9 -8.94 -14.00 -20.15
C ASP A 9 -9.72 -15.33 -19.99
N ASP A 10 -10.46 -15.48 -18.89
CA ASP A 10 -11.37 -16.59 -18.68
C ASP A 10 -12.75 -16.28 -19.29
N THR A 11 -13.03 -16.85 -20.45
CA THR A 11 -14.27 -16.60 -21.19
C THR A 11 -15.54 -16.80 -20.37
N PRO A 12 -15.70 -17.87 -19.54
CA PRO A 12 -16.85 -18.03 -18.66
C PRO A 12 -17.03 -16.89 -17.65
N THR A 13 -15.92 -16.46 -17.03
CA THR A 13 -15.92 -15.33 -16.08
C THR A 13 -16.26 -14.01 -16.79
N LEU A 14 -15.66 -13.75 -17.95
CA LEU A 14 -15.95 -12.58 -18.78
C LEU A 14 -17.45 -12.52 -19.14
N ASP A 15 -18.02 -13.62 -19.61
CA ASP A 15 -19.44 -13.71 -19.97
C ASP A 15 -20.35 -13.44 -18.78
N LEU A 16 -20.00 -13.98 -17.61
CA LEU A 16 -20.74 -13.73 -16.37
C LEU A 16 -20.71 -12.24 -15.98
N LEU A 17 -19.53 -11.63 -15.97
CA LEU A 17 -19.34 -10.23 -15.66
C LEU A 17 -20.11 -9.33 -16.63
N CYS A 18 -20.00 -9.61 -17.93
CA CYS A 18 -20.73 -8.89 -18.97
C CYS A 18 -22.26 -8.98 -18.77
N LYS A 19 -22.81 -10.16 -18.47
CA LYS A 19 -24.23 -10.36 -18.20
C LYS A 19 -24.69 -9.60 -16.96
N LEU A 20 -23.91 -9.62 -15.88
CA LEU A 20 -24.21 -8.90 -14.65
C LEU A 20 -24.27 -7.39 -14.88
N CYS A 21 -23.28 -6.83 -15.58
CA CYS A 21 -23.24 -5.39 -15.83
C CYS A 21 -24.32 -4.93 -16.83
N ARG A 22 -24.64 -5.73 -17.86
CA ARG A 22 -25.76 -5.45 -18.77
C ARG A 22 -27.10 -5.49 -18.05
N LYS A 23 -27.30 -6.45 -17.12
CA LYS A 23 -28.51 -6.50 -16.28
C LYS A 23 -28.65 -5.28 -15.37
N ALA A 24 -27.52 -4.67 -14.98
CA ALA A 24 -27.50 -3.42 -14.22
C ALA A 24 -27.74 -2.16 -15.08
N GLY A 25 -27.98 -2.31 -16.40
CA GLY A 25 -28.36 -1.20 -17.29
C GLY A 25 -27.18 -0.50 -17.98
N HIS A 26 -26.01 -1.12 -18.06
CA HIS A 26 -24.83 -0.59 -18.73
C HIS A 26 -24.61 -1.19 -20.11
N VAL A 27 -23.95 -0.43 -21.00
CA VAL A 27 -23.38 -0.93 -22.25
C VAL A 27 -22.02 -1.57 -21.93
N VAL A 28 -21.79 -2.81 -22.38
CA VAL A 28 -20.61 -3.57 -21.95
C VAL A 28 -19.88 -4.16 -23.13
N HIS A 29 -18.59 -3.86 -23.23
CA HIS A 29 -17.62 -4.40 -24.17
C HIS A 29 -16.64 -5.32 -23.42
N GLY A 30 -16.66 -6.62 -23.77
CA GLY A 30 -15.82 -7.63 -23.13
C GLY A 30 -14.66 -8.05 -24.03
N PHE A 31 -13.46 -8.17 -23.46
CA PHE A 31 -12.24 -8.57 -24.17
C PHE A 31 -11.50 -9.63 -23.39
N THR A 32 -10.94 -10.60 -24.12
CA THR A 32 -10.07 -11.64 -23.56
C THR A 32 -8.58 -11.31 -23.71
N HIS A 33 -8.25 -10.30 -24.54
CA HIS A 33 -6.88 -9.88 -24.81
C HIS A 33 -6.68 -8.41 -24.45
N GLY A 34 -5.58 -8.11 -23.75
CA GLY A 34 -5.29 -6.76 -23.26
C GLY A 34 -5.07 -5.73 -24.35
N GLU A 35 -4.43 -6.11 -25.47
CA GLU A 35 -4.17 -5.18 -26.59
C GLU A 35 -5.46 -4.76 -27.28
N ASP A 36 -6.39 -5.68 -27.51
CA ASP A 36 -7.70 -5.38 -28.11
C ASP A 36 -8.53 -4.47 -27.22
N ALA A 37 -8.47 -4.72 -25.89
CA ALA A 37 -9.12 -3.86 -24.90
C ALA A 37 -8.51 -2.44 -24.90
N PHE A 38 -7.18 -2.33 -24.99
CA PHE A 38 -6.50 -1.04 -25.01
C PHE A 38 -6.78 -0.27 -26.30
N GLU A 39 -6.81 -0.96 -27.45
CA GLU A 39 -7.18 -0.35 -28.74
C GLU A 39 -8.62 0.18 -28.72
N HIS A 40 -9.56 -0.60 -28.21
CA HIS A 40 -10.94 -0.16 -28.01
C HIS A 40 -11.04 1.07 -27.10
N LEU A 41 -10.29 1.05 -25.99
CA LEU A 41 -10.25 2.18 -25.07
C LEU A 41 -9.72 3.46 -25.71
N ARG A 42 -8.79 3.37 -26.68
CA ARG A 42 -8.25 4.54 -27.39
C ARG A 42 -9.27 5.14 -28.35
N ASN A 43 -10.04 4.30 -29.04
CA ASN A 43 -10.89 4.68 -30.15
C ASN A 43 -12.33 4.98 -29.74
N GLU A 44 -12.83 4.35 -28.68
CA GLU A 44 -14.23 4.44 -28.26
C GLU A 44 -14.37 5.09 -26.87
N PRO A 45 -15.50 5.74 -26.59
CA PRO A 45 -15.77 6.30 -25.28
C PRO A 45 -15.99 5.18 -24.25
N VAL A 46 -15.13 5.12 -23.24
CA VAL A 46 -15.24 4.19 -22.11
C VAL A 46 -15.41 5.00 -20.82
N ASP A 47 -16.37 4.62 -20.00
CA ASP A 47 -16.68 5.28 -18.72
C ASP A 47 -16.02 4.62 -17.53
N LEU A 48 -15.76 3.31 -17.62
CA LEU A 48 -15.10 2.53 -16.57
C LEU A 48 -14.45 1.28 -17.17
N LEU A 49 -13.28 0.92 -16.66
CA LEU A 49 -12.55 -0.31 -16.98
C LEU A 49 -12.63 -1.29 -15.80
N VAL A 50 -13.02 -2.54 -16.07
CA VAL A 50 -12.90 -3.67 -15.14
C VAL A 50 -11.84 -4.62 -15.71
N ALA A 51 -10.76 -4.91 -14.99
CA ALA A 51 -9.67 -5.73 -15.51
C ALA A 51 -9.23 -6.81 -14.51
N ASP A 52 -9.02 -8.04 -15.01
CA ASP A 52 -8.33 -9.06 -14.23
C ASP A 52 -6.84 -8.71 -14.12
N LEU A 53 -6.30 -8.93 -12.94
CA LEU A 53 -4.87 -8.75 -12.65
C LEU A 53 -4.00 -9.74 -13.44
N HIS A 54 -4.42 -11.00 -13.51
CA HIS A 54 -3.68 -12.09 -14.10
C HIS A 54 -4.27 -12.50 -15.45
N LEU A 55 -3.61 -12.10 -16.51
CA LEU A 55 -3.95 -12.48 -17.87
C LEU A 55 -2.97 -13.57 -18.36
N ARG A 56 -3.43 -14.56 -19.10
CA ARG A 56 -2.56 -15.62 -19.69
C ARG A 56 -1.48 -15.06 -20.61
N ARG A 57 -1.74 -13.91 -21.23
CA ARG A 57 -0.77 -13.20 -22.07
C ARG A 57 -0.63 -11.77 -21.58
N GLY A 58 0.47 -11.46 -20.87
CA GLY A 58 0.75 -10.14 -20.32
C GLY A 58 0.27 -9.95 -18.87
N SER A 59 0.33 -8.74 -18.39
CA SER A 59 -0.09 -8.34 -17.05
C SER A 59 -1.26 -7.37 -17.13
N GLY A 60 -2.34 -7.66 -16.39
CA GLY A 60 -3.45 -6.73 -16.25
C GLY A 60 -3.01 -5.36 -15.70
N LEU A 61 -1.98 -5.34 -14.83
CA LEU A 61 -1.37 -4.11 -14.32
C LEU A 61 -0.74 -3.26 -15.44
N GLU A 62 -0.11 -3.89 -16.42
CA GLU A 62 0.49 -3.16 -17.55
C GLU A 62 -0.58 -2.47 -18.40
N ILE A 63 -1.65 -3.20 -18.73
CA ILE A 63 -2.78 -2.63 -19.49
C ILE A 63 -3.45 -1.51 -18.70
N VAL A 64 -3.64 -1.68 -17.41
CA VAL A 64 -4.20 -0.63 -16.53
C VAL A 64 -3.28 0.58 -16.48
N SER A 65 -1.98 0.41 -16.32
CA SER A 65 -1.01 1.50 -16.32
C SER A 65 -1.05 2.30 -17.63
N ARG A 66 -1.03 1.63 -18.78
CA ARG A 66 -1.15 2.25 -20.11
C ARG A 66 -2.51 2.95 -20.29
N SER A 67 -3.58 2.35 -19.79
CA SER A 67 -4.93 2.92 -19.84
C SER A 67 -5.05 4.20 -19.03
N LEU A 68 -4.47 4.22 -17.83
CA LEU A 68 -4.44 5.41 -16.96
C LEU A 68 -3.50 6.50 -17.50
N GLN A 69 -2.40 6.15 -18.18
CA GLN A 69 -1.57 7.11 -18.88
C GLN A 69 -2.32 7.77 -20.05
N ALA A 70 -3.11 6.99 -20.81
CA ALA A 70 -3.91 7.51 -21.92
C ALA A 70 -5.14 8.30 -21.44
N ARG A 71 -5.77 7.87 -20.35
CA ARG A 71 -6.96 8.48 -19.73
C ARG A 71 -6.85 8.54 -18.20
N PRO A 72 -6.17 9.54 -17.63
CA PRO A 72 -5.89 9.62 -16.18
C PRO A 72 -7.12 9.62 -15.28
N LYS A 73 -8.27 10.10 -15.79
CA LYS A 73 -9.54 10.16 -15.05
C LYS A 73 -10.44 8.93 -15.26
N LEU A 74 -9.98 7.90 -15.97
CA LEU A 74 -10.75 6.68 -16.18
C LEU A 74 -10.81 5.88 -14.87
N PRO A 75 -11.99 5.63 -14.30
CA PRO A 75 -12.09 4.73 -13.16
C PRO A 75 -11.79 3.30 -13.60
N VAL A 76 -10.95 2.62 -12.83
CA VAL A 76 -10.55 1.23 -13.07
C VAL A 76 -10.86 0.39 -11.85
N ILE A 77 -11.55 -0.72 -12.02
CA ILE A 77 -11.75 -1.74 -10.97
C ILE A 77 -10.91 -2.95 -11.36
N MET A 78 -10.02 -3.38 -10.47
CA MET A 78 -9.25 -4.61 -10.69
C MET A 78 -9.89 -5.79 -9.99
N ILE A 79 -9.85 -6.94 -10.64
CA ILE A 79 -10.32 -8.21 -10.10
C ILE A 79 -9.13 -9.18 -10.07
N THR A 80 -8.99 -9.99 -9.03
CA THR A 80 -7.89 -10.97 -8.94
C THR A 80 -8.31 -12.22 -8.17
N ALA A 81 -7.72 -13.35 -8.55
CA ALA A 81 -7.83 -14.61 -7.80
C ALA A 81 -6.79 -14.75 -6.67
N ASN A 82 -5.80 -13.85 -6.61
CA ASN A 82 -4.65 -14.00 -5.72
C ASN A 82 -4.53 -12.80 -4.77
N ASP A 83 -4.54 -13.08 -3.46
CA ASP A 83 -4.44 -12.09 -2.36
C ASP A 83 -3.00 -11.56 -2.16
N THR A 84 -2.18 -11.46 -3.21
CA THR A 84 -0.85 -10.89 -3.03
C THR A 84 -0.94 -9.39 -2.79
N LEU A 85 -0.60 -9.01 -1.58
CA LEU A 85 -0.60 -7.63 -1.09
C LEU A 85 0.23 -6.68 -1.97
N GLU A 86 1.30 -7.21 -2.57
CA GLU A 86 2.16 -6.45 -3.48
C GLU A 86 1.44 -6.03 -4.76
N ALA A 87 0.59 -6.92 -5.29
CA ALA A 87 -0.20 -6.62 -6.48
C ALA A 87 -1.29 -5.59 -6.18
N ALA A 88 -1.98 -5.73 -5.03
CA ALA A 88 -2.97 -4.76 -4.57
C ALA A 88 -2.33 -3.39 -4.29
N ALA A 89 -1.20 -3.36 -3.58
CA ALA A 89 -0.48 -2.12 -3.29
C ALA A 89 0.06 -1.45 -4.58
N THR A 90 0.47 -2.25 -5.57
CA THR A 90 0.92 -1.73 -6.87
C THR A 90 -0.25 -1.19 -7.68
N ALA A 91 -1.39 -1.88 -7.71
CA ALA A 91 -2.62 -1.43 -8.35
C ALA A 91 -3.12 -0.10 -7.73
N MET A 92 -3.11 -0.02 -6.39
CA MET A 92 -3.48 1.20 -5.67
C MET A 92 -2.54 2.37 -5.99
N ARG A 93 -1.23 2.14 -6.06
CA ARG A 93 -0.27 3.17 -6.49
C ARG A 93 -0.50 3.66 -7.93
N LEU A 94 -0.98 2.80 -8.81
CA LEU A 94 -1.37 3.17 -10.17
C LEU A 94 -2.68 3.97 -10.24
N GLY A 95 -3.39 4.13 -9.12
CA GLY A 95 -4.63 4.88 -9.09
C GLY A 95 -5.87 4.09 -9.55
N VAL A 96 -5.87 2.79 -9.38
CA VAL A 96 -7.04 1.94 -9.63
C VAL A 96 -8.20 2.37 -8.72
N PHE A 97 -9.43 2.37 -9.17
CA PHE A 97 -10.62 2.79 -8.40
C PHE A 97 -10.97 1.79 -7.32
N ASP A 98 -11.00 0.51 -7.52
CA ASP A 98 -11.33 -0.55 -6.56
C ASP A 98 -10.62 -1.86 -6.91
N PHE A 99 -10.50 -2.72 -5.93
CA PHE A 99 -9.82 -3.99 -6.04
C PHE A 99 -10.67 -5.08 -5.41
N LEU A 100 -11.12 -6.05 -6.22
CA LEU A 100 -11.98 -7.13 -5.79
C LEU A 100 -11.27 -8.47 -5.87
N THR A 101 -11.30 -9.24 -4.78
CA THR A 101 -10.72 -10.60 -4.75
C THR A 101 -11.76 -11.65 -5.10
N LYS A 102 -11.43 -12.57 -6.03
CA LYS A 102 -12.25 -13.74 -6.36
C LYS A 102 -12.15 -14.77 -5.21
N PRO A 103 -13.24 -15.35 -4.72
CA PRO A 103 -14.63 -15.14 -5.09
C PRO A 103 -15.26 -13.90 -4.43
N PHE A 104 -15.97 -13.07 -5.20
CA PHE A 104 -16.71 -11.91 -4.72
C PHE A 104 -18.22 -12.04 -4.97
N LYS A 105 -19.02 -11.35 -4.16
CA LYS A 105 -20.46 -11.30 -4.37
C LYS A 105 -20.79 -10.36 -5.54
N PRO A 106 -21.70 -10.74 -6.48
CA PRO A 106 -22.10 -9.88 -7.59
C PRO A 106 -22.55 -8.48 -7.16
N ALA A 107 -23.19 -8.37 -6.00
CA ALA A 107 -23.63 -7.09 -5.44
C ALA A 107 -22.46 -6.13 -5.17
N HIS A 108 -21.30 -6.63 -4.73
CA HIS A 108 -20.11 -5.81 -4.47
C HIS A 108 -19.56 -5.18 -5.76
N LEU A 109 -19.48 -5.96 -6.85
CA LEU A 109 -19.05 -5.42 -8.15
C LEU A 109 -19.99 -4.31 -8.64
N ILE A 110 -21.30 -4.54 -8.58
CA ILE A 110 -22.30 -3.56 -9.02
C ILE A 110 -22.25 -2.30 -8.16
N ASP A 111 -22.08 -2.43 -6.86
CA ASP A 111 -21.92 -1.29 -5.93
C ASP A 111 -20.64 -0.49 -6.23
N SER A 112 -19.51 -1.16 -6.44
CA SER A 112 -18.25 -0.54 -6.85
C SER A 112 -18.37 0.19 -8.19
N ILE A 113 -19.02 -0.41 -9.20
CA ILE A 113 -19.31 0.24 -10.48
C ILE A 113 -20.17 1.49 -10.28
N ALA A 114 -21.24 1.38 -9.50
CA ALA A 114 -22.14 2.50 -9.25
C ALA A 114 -21.46 3.67 -8.54
N LYS A 115 -20.59 3.37 -7.56
CA LYS A 115 -19.74 4.35 -6.88
C LYS A 115 -18.77 5.01 -7.86
N ALA A 116 -18.08 4.22 -8.68
CA ALA A 116 -17.12 4.70 -9.66
C ALA A 116 -17.74 5.66 -10.68
N LEU A 117 -18.91 5.35 -11.19
CA LEU A 117 -19.63 6.15 -12.19
C LEU A 117 -20.27 7.42 -11.60
N LYS A 118 -20.79 7.36 -10.36
CA LYS A 118 -21.29 8.55 -9.66
C LYS A 118 -20.20 9.60 -9.46
N LYS A 119 -18.98 9.17 -9.21
CA LYS A 119 -17.85 10.06 -8.98
C LYS A 119 -17.36 10.76 -10.26
N LYS A 120 -17.59 10.20 -11.46
CA LYS A 120 -17.30 10.86 -12.73
C LYS A 120 -18.20 12.09 -12.97
N ALA A 121 -19.39 12.13 -12.36
CA ALA A 121 -20.38 13.20 -12.54
C ALA A 121 -20.28 14.33 -11.51
N ALA A 122 -19.50 14.18 -10.44
CA ALA A 122 -19.33 15.18 -9.39
C ALA A 122 -18.01 15.93 -9.56
N THR A 123 -18.04 17.26 -9.46
CA THR A 123 -16.86 18.12 -9.32
C THR A 123 -15.93 17.53 -8.26
N PRO A 124 -14.57 17.60 -8.41
CA PRO A 124 -13.62 16.86 -7.59
C PRO A 124 -13.47 17.39 -6.15
N VAL A 125 -14.58 17.49 -5.43
CA VAL A 125 -14.55 17.48 -3.96
C VAL A 125 -14.60 16.01 -3.57
N ILE A 126 -13.45 15.40 -3.46
CA ILE A 126 -13.32 13.98 -3.19
C ILE A 126 -13.65 13.73 -1.72
N GLN A 127 -14.90 13.39 -1.44
CA GLN A 127 -15.15 12.56 -0.27
C GLN A 127 -14.55 11.18 -0.58
N SER A 128 -13.52 10.85 0.14
CA SER A 128 -12.61 9.77 -0.13
C SER A 128 -13.16 8.42 0.29
N ASP A 129 -13.74 7.72 -0.66
CA ASP A 129 -13.84 6.26 -0.52
C ASP A 129 -12.49 5.52 -0.81
N TRP A 130 -11.45 6.29 -1.17
CA TRP A 130 -10.16 5.78 -1.68
C TRP A 130 -8.98 5.95 -0.74
N ILE A 131 -9.06 6.92 0.12
CA ILE A 131 -8.04 7.19 1.10
C ILE A 131 -8.34 6.24 2.25
N GLU A 132 -7.34 5.50 2.66
CA GLU A 132 -7.34 4.48 3.71
C GLU A 132 -8.57 4.59 4.63
N PRO A 133 -9.41 3.54 4.75
CA PRO A 133 -10.51 3.56 5.71
C PRO A 133 -9.95 4.05 7.03
N THR A 134 -10.70 4.89 7.74
CA THR A 134 -10.28 5.47 9.01
C THR A 134 -9.98 4.39 10.01
N ASP A 135 -8.73 3.93 10.02
CA ASP A 135 -8.27 3.08 11.10
C ASP A 135 -8.22 3.93 12.38
N PRO A 136 -8.67 3.38 13.50
CA PRO A 136 -8.64 4.12 14.75
C PRO A 136 -7.20 4.44 15.10
N LEU A 137 -6.95 5.71 15.45
CA LEU A 137 -5.75 6.00 16.20
C LEU A 137 -5.88 5.30 17.56
N PRO A 138 -4.84 4.59 18.01
CA PRO A 138 -4.91 3.95 19.32
C PRO A 138 -5.11 4.99 20.41
N ASN A 139 -6.10 4.80 21.26
CA ASN A 139 -6.34 5.65 22.44
C ASN A 139 -5.16 5.67 23.43
N SER A 140 -4.25 4.72 23.29
CA SER A 140 -2.99 4.61 24.02
C SER A 140 -1.85 4.40 23.04
N ALA A 141 -1.42 5.46 22.37
CA ALA A 141 -0.25 5.37 21.51
C ALA A 141 1.00 5.14 22.36
N SER A 142 1.81 4.16 22.00
CA SER A 142 3.08 3.88 22.66
C SER A 142 4.24 4.61 22.01
N GLY A 143 5.23 4.97 22.79
CA GLY A 143 6.57 5.32 22.36
C GLY A 143 6.66 6.32 21.18
N ASN A 144 6.94 5.82 19.99
CA ASN A 144 7.20 6.65 18.81
C ASN A 144 5.95 7.29 18.23
N MET A 145 4.80 6.62 18.27
CA MET A 145 3.53 7.20 17.83
C MET A 145 3.07 8.33 18.75
N GLN A 146 3.23 8.16 20.06
CA GLN A 146 2.91 9.23 21.04
C GLN A 146 3.78 10.46 20.82
N LYS A 147 5.07 10.30 20.49
CA LYS A 147 5.95 11.42 20.13
C LYS A 147 5.43 12.16 18.90
N ALA A 148 5.01 11.45 17.87
CA ALA A 148 4.43 12.03 16.67
C ALA A 148 3.14 12.81 16.99
N LEU A 149 2.22 12.22 17.77
CA LEU A 149 0.97 12.86 18.18
C LEU A 149 1.22 14.11 19.05
N ASN A 150 2.11 14.04 20.04
CA ASN A 150 2.48 15.19 20.87
C ASN A 150 3.09 16.32 20.04
N MET A 151 3.90 16.00 19.02
CA MET A 151 4.44 16.99 18.10
C MET A 151 3.32 17.63 17.28
N ILE A 152 2.39 16.84 16.78
CA ILE A 152 1.22 17.31 16.05
C ILE A 152 0.36 18.25 16.90
N GLU A 153 0.05 17.91 18.15
CA GLU A 153 -0.73 18.74 19.06
C GLU A 153 -0.12 20.13 19.25
N ARG A 154 1.21 20.19 19.43
CA ARG A 154 1.93 21.46 19.60
C ARG A 154 1.94 22.33 18.33
N LEU A 155 1.96 21.69 17.16
CA LEU A 155 2.12 22.35 15.87
C LEU A 155 0.77 22.64 15.20
N SER A 156 -0.27 21.94 15.61
CA SER A 156 -1.62 22.12 15.12
C SER A 156 -2.13 23.57 15.13
N PRO A 157 -1.89 24.40 16.15
CA PRO A 157 -2.36 25.80 16.18
C PRO A 157 -1.64 26.71 15.19
N LEU A 158 -0.43 26.37 14.73
CA LEU A 158 0.43 27.29 13.96
C LEU A 158 -0.03 27.52 12.51
N GLY A 159 -0.94 26.70 11.99
CA GLY A 159 -1.49 26.88 10.64
C GLY A 159 -0.49 26.72 9.49
N CYS A 160 0.76 26.30 9.75
CA CYS A 160 1.75 25.99 8.72
C CYS A 160 1.44 24.65 8.04
N PRO A 161 1.92 24.44 6.79
CA PRO A 161 1.85 23.14 6.13
C PRO A 161 2.54 22.05 6.96
N ILE A 162 1.93 20.88 7.00
CA ILE A 162 2.48 19.70 7.71
C ILE A 162 2.65 18.58 6.68
N LEU A 163 3.83 17.94 6.70
CA LEU A 163 4.14 16.79 5.86
C LEU A 163 4.16 15.51 6.69
N LEU A 164 3.20 14.61 6.45
CA LEU A 164 3.15 13.29 7.04
C LEU A 164 3.95 12.31 6.19
N GLN A 165 5.04 11.79 6.73
CA GLN A 165 5.89 10.80 6.06
C GLN A 165 5.72 9.44 6.70
N GLY A 166 5.61 8.39 5.91
CA GLY A 166 5.53 7.01 6.42
C GLY A 166 5.09 6.04 5.35
N GLU A 167 5.39 4.77 5.58
CA GLU A 167 5.06 3.71 4.65
C GLU A 167 3.57 3.70 4.27
N TYR A 168 3.25 3.01 3.16
CA TYR A 168 1.87 2.78 2.79
C TYR A 168 1.11 2.05 3.92
N GLY A 169 -0.14 2.47 4.17
CA GLY A 169 -1.01 1.82 5.15
C GLY A 169 -0.71 2.11 6.61
N VAL A 170 0.17 3.06 6.96
CA VAL A 170 0.48 3.39 8.37
C VAL A 170 -0.61 4.21 9.08
N GLY A 171 -1.61 4.69 8.33
CA GLY A 171 -2.72 5.51 8.87
C GLY A 171 -2.48 7.02 8.77
N LYS A 172 -1.77 7.52 7.74
CA LYS A 172 -1.53 8.97 7.53
C LYS A 172 -2.82 9.78 7.48
N LEU A 173 -3.87 9.26 6.82
CA LEU A 173 -5.16 9.93 6.78
C LEU A 173 -5.85 9.98 8.16
N ALA A 174 -5.78 8.89 8.94
CA ALA A 174 -6.35 8.86 10.29
C ALA A 174 -5.71 9.95 11.16
N VAL A 175 -4.38 10.13 11.03
CA VAL A 175 -3.65 11.23 11.68
C VAL A 175 -4.14 12.59 11.18
N ALA A 176 -4.31 12.78 9.88
CA ALA A 176 -4.79 14.04 9.31
C ALA A 176 -6.20 14.40 9.79
N ARG A 177 -7.11 13.41 9.89
CA ARG A 177 -8.46 13.61 10.44
C ARG A 177 -8.43 13.95 11.91
N TRP A 178 -7.65 13.22 12.70
CA TRP A 178 -7.46 13.52 14.11
C TRP A 178 -6.92 14.95 14.33
N MET A 179 -5.96 15.39 13.49
CA MET A 179 -5.47 16.75 13.49
C MET A 179 -6.56 17.77 13.17
N HIS A 180 -7.44 17.47 12.24
CA HIS A 180 -8.54 18.34 11.86
C HIS A 180 -9.56 18.47 13.00
N GLU A 181 -9.93 17.35 13.61
CA GLU A 181 -10.91 17.28 14.70
C GLU A 181 -10.43 18.00 15.98
N ASN A 182 -9.13 17.86 16.31
CA ASN A 182 -8.56 18.43 17.53
C ASN A 182 -8.11 19.91 17.41
N ASN A 183 -8.30 20.55 16.26
CA ASN A 183 -7.86 21.92 16.03
C ASN A 183 -8.92 23.01 16.24
N GLY A 184 -10.05 22.69 16.80
CA GLY A 184 -11.14 23.65 16.97
C GLY A 184 -11.84 24.07 15.67
N ARG A 185 -11.49 23.46 14.52
CA ARG A 185 -12.13 23.70 13.21
C ARG A 185 -13.19 22.65 12.85
N VAL A 186 -13.83 22.08 13.84
CA VAL A 186 -14.80 20.98 13.69
C VAL A 186 -15.98 21.34 12.77
N SER A 187 -16.29 22.62 12.63
CA SER A 187 -17.35 23.12 11.74
C SER A 187 -16.95 23.19 10.26
N ALA A 188 -15.65 23.13 9.95
CA ALA A 188 -15.15 23.20 8.58
C ALA A 188 -14.89 21.78 8.03
N PRO A 189 -15.03 21.52 6.72
CA PRO A 189 -14.78 20.20 6.16
C PRO A 189 -13.28 19.89 6.07
N LEU A 190 -12.93 18.61 6.25
CA LEU A 190 -11.66 18.06 5.76
C LEU A 190 -11.82 17.66 4.30
N VAL A 191 -11.10 18.35 3.42
CA VAL A 191 -11.12 18.06 1.98
C VAL A 191 -9.94 17.14 1.66
N GLU A 192 -10.25 15.94 1.22
CA GLU A 192 -9.25 14.93 0.90
C GLU A 192 -8.99 14.88 -0.61
N VAL A 193 -7.73 14.94 -1.02
CA VAL A 193 -7.28 15.02 -2.41
C VAL A 193 -6.29 13.90 -2.70
N ALA A 194 -6.64 12.99 -3.60
CA ALA A 194 -5.75 11.94 -4.09
C ALA A 194 -4.86 12.48 -5.22
N CYS A 195 -3.62 12.84 -4.92
CA CYS A 195 -2.69 13.49 -5.85
C CYS A 195 -2.42 12.67 -7.12
N VAL A 196 -2.47 11.34 -7.03
CA VAL A 196 -2.30 10.44 -8.19
C VAL A 196 -3.29 10.68 -9.33
N ARG A 197 -4.43 11.33 -9.05
CA ARG A 197 -5.51 11.60 -10.03
C ARG A 197 -5.79 13.06 -10.25
N THR A 198 -5.02 13.91 -9.60
CA THR A 198 -5.25 15.35 -9.56
C THR A 198 -4.42 16.02 -10.64
N ASP A 199 -5.07 16.70 -11.56
CA ASP A 199 -4.41 17.55 -12.55
C ASP A 199 -4.36 19.02 -12.10
N GLU A 200 -3.81 19.90 -12.95
CA GLU A 200 -3.67 21.32 -12.69
C GLU A 200 -5.03 21.99 -12.49
N GLN A 201 -6.02 21.65 -13.32
CA GLN A 201 -7.35 22.23 -13.28
C GLN A 201 -8.11 21.83 -12.01
N ASP A 202 -7.92 20.59 -11.56
CA ASP A 202 -8.52 20.11 -10.31
C ASP A 202 -7.97 20.89 -9.10
N LEU A 203 -6.67 21.21 -9.10
CA LEU A 203 -6.04 22.04 -8.05
C LEU A 203 -6.57 23.47 -8.09
N ILE A 204 -6.67 24.09 -9.27
CA ILE A 204 -7.25 25.43 -9.42
C ILE A 204 -8.67 25.46 -8.86
N ASN A 205 -9.53 24.55 -9.32
CA ASN A 205 -10.91 24.45 -8.87
C ASN A 205 -11.02 24.27 -7.35
N LEU A 206 -10.13 23.46 -6.76
CA LEU A 206 -10.06 23.22 -5.33
C LEU A 206 -9.74 24.51 -4.54
N PHE A 207 -8.74 25.27 -5.02
CA PHE A 207 -8.26 26.46 -4.33
C PHE A 207 -9.12 27.71 -4.63
N GLU A 208 -9.85 27.76 -5.74
CA GLU A 208 -10.81 28.82 -6.04
C GLU A 208 -12.16 28.60 -5.35
N SER A 209 -12.49 27.38 -4.98
CA SER A 209 -13.77 27.06 -4.36
C SER A 209 -13.96 27.76 -3.01
N LYS A 210 -15.08 28.46 -2.87
CA LYS A 210 -15.49 29.06 -1.60
C LYS A 210 -15.77 28.02 -0.51
N THR A 211 -16.14 26.80 -0.88
CA THR A 211 -16.44 25.72 0.08
C THR A 211 -15.20 25.21 0.78
N THR A 212 -14.00 25.47 0.24
CA THR A 212 -12.72 25.10 0.83
C THR A 212 -12.09 26.21 1.67
N LEU A 213 -12.73 27.39 1.74
CA LEU A 213 -12.32 28.45 2.68
C LEU A 213 -12.50 27.94 4.11
N ASN A 214 -11.52 28.20 4.96
CA ASN A 214 -11.44 27.72 6.34
C ASN A 214 -11.37 26.19 6.53
N SER A 215 -11.25 25.39 5.43
CA SER A 215 -11.12 23.95 5.48
C SER A 215 -9.68 23.49 5.74
N SER A 216 -9.55 22.23 6.14
CA SER A 216 -8.27 21.51 6.05
C SER A 216 -8.24 20.75 4.74
N ILE A 217 -7.15 20.88 3.97
CA ILE A 217 -6.93 20.15 2.72
C ILE A 217 -5.87 19.09 2.97
N TYR A 218 -6.23 17.84 2.80
CA TYR A 218 -5.31 16.71 2.89
C TYR A 218 -4.90 16.26 1.49
N LEU A 219 -3.62 16.42 1.17
CA LEU A 219 -3.01 16.02 -0.10
C LEU A 219 -2.35 14.64 0.07
N ALA A 220 -3.01 13.59 -0.41
CA ALA A 220 -2.51 12.22 -0.30
C ALA A 220 -1.49 11.90 -1.38
N GLU A 221 -0.30 11.41 -0.96
CA GLU A 221 0.80 10.97 -1.83
C GLU A 221 1.21 12.06 -2.83
N VAL A 222 1.67 13.21 -2.31
CA VAL A 222 2.04 14.40 -3.11
C VAL A 222 3.16 14.15 -4.12
N ASP A 223 3.99 13.15 -3.87
CA ASP A 223 5.02 12.68 -4.78
C ASP A 223 4.49 12.10 -6.10
N THR A 224 3.20 11.75 -6.16
CA THR A 224 2.54 11.25 -7.37
C THR A 224 2.04 12.36 -8.31
N LEU A 225 2.12 13.63 -7.91
CA LEU A 225 1.74 14.76 -8.75
C LEU A 225 2.63 14.86 -10.00
N THR A 226 2.01 15.15 -11.14
CA THR A 226 2.76 15.46 -12.37
C THR A 226 3.60 16.72 -12.19
N PRO A 227 4.71 16.90 -12.92
CA PRO A 227 5.54 18.11 -12.82
C PRO A 227 4.77 19.43 -13.00
N ARG A 228 3.74 19.43 -13.85
CA ARG A 228 2.86 20.59 -14.06
C ARG A 228 1.96 20.82 -12.84
N ALA A 229 1.34 19.77 -12.29
CA ALA A 229 0.53 19.89 -11.10
C ALA A 229 1.37 20.32 -9.87
N GLN A 230 2.64 19.88 -9.78
CA GLN A 230 3.58 20.36 -8.76
C GLN A 230 3.83 21.88 -8.89
N ALA A 231 4.04 22.37 -10.12
CA ALA A 231 4.24 23.80 -10.38
C ALA A 231 2.97 24.62 -10.02
N MET A 232 1.80 24.09 -10.38
CA MET A 232 0.53 24.74 -10.03
C MET A 232 0.29 24.77 -8.51
N LEU A 233 0.49 23.65 -7.82
CA LEU A 233 0.36 23.60 -6.37
C LEU A 233 1.31 24.57 -5.68
N ASN A 234 2.56 24.67 -6.16
CA ASN A 234 3.54 25.61 -5.66
C ASN A 234 3.06 27.08 -5.76
N HIS A 235 2.47 27.46 -6.91
CA HIS A 235 1.89 28.77 -7.13
C HIS A 235 0.69 29.06 -6.20
N LEU A 236 -0.23 28.09 -6.08
CA LEU A 236 -1.42 28.22 -5.23
C LEU A 236 -1.07 28.34 -3.74
N LEU A 237 0.00 27.68 -3.29
CA LEU A 237 0.51 27.86 -1.92
C LEU A 237 1.09 29.26 -1.70
N ASP A 238 1.78 29.87 -2.68
CA ASP A 238 2.24 31.25 -2.59
C ASP A 238 1.09 32.24 -2.45
N GLU A 239 0.03 32.06 -3.24
CA GLU A 239 -1.17 32.88 -3.11
C GLU A 239 -1.82 32.77 -1.73
N CYS A 240 -1.87 31.57 -1.16
CA CYS A 240 -2.39 31.37 0.19
C CYS A 240 -1.56 32.12 1.24
N VAL A 241 -0.24 32.13 1.11
CA VAL A 241 0.67 32.85 2.01
C VAL A 241 0.51 34.39 1.84
N ALA A 242 0.45 34.85 0.59
CA ALA A 242 0.27 36.26 0.28
C ALA A 242 -1.06 36.83 0.85
N LYS A 243 -2.14 36.07 0.73
CA LYS A 243 -3.46 36.43 1.30
C LYS A 243 -3.44 36.46 2.82
N ARG A 244 -2.66 35.63 3.50
CA ARG A 244 -2.47 35.64 4.95
C ARG A 244 -1.77 36.91 5.47
N SER A 245 -0.81 37.45 4.73
CA SER A 245 -0.04 38.63 5.14
C SER A 245 -0.76 39.93 4.89
N ALA A 246 -1.78 39.95 4.03
CA ALA A 246 -2.50 41.14 3.61
C ALA A 246 -3.72 41.49 4.49
N TRP A 247 -4.18 40.59 5.38
CA TRP A 247 -5.41 40.74 6.14
C TRP A 247 -5.17 40.78 7.64
N SER A 248 -5.82 41.67 8.33
CA SER A 248 -5.82 41.82 9.81
C SER A 248 -6.44 40.57 10.46
N GLN A 249 -6.02 40.26 11.68
CA GLN A 249 -6.20 39.02 12.44
C GLN A 249 -7.63 38.50 12.63
N GLU A 250 -8.70 39.22 12.25
CA GLU A 250 -10.07 38.82 12.56
C GLU A 250 -10.81 38.09 11.44
N ASP A 251 -10.34 38.15 10.16
CA ASP A 251 -11.01 37.53 8.99
C ASP A 251 -10.12 36.53 8.22
N SER A 252 -9.31 35.74 8.90
CA SER A 252 -8.39 34.85 8.19
C SER A 252 -9.10 33.63 7.61
N GLU A 253 -9.59 33.76 6.39
CA GLU A 253 -9.94 32.64 5.49
C GLU A 253 -8.71 31.77 5.20
N THR A 254 -8.21 31.04 6.21
CA THR A 254 -6.97 30.27 6.10
C THR A 254 -7.25 28.80 5.86
N ARG A 255 -6.87 28.32 4.68
CA ARG A 255 -6.78 26.88 4.39
C ARG A 255 -5.60 26.28 5.14
N ARG A 256 -5.80 25.13 5.73
CA ARG A 256 -4.73 24.33 6.32
C ARG A 256 -4.33 23.24 5.35
N ILE A 257 -3.04 23.14 5.05
CA ILE A 257 -2.50 22.11 4.17
C ILE A 257 -1.86 21.02 5.01
N ILE A 258 -2.29 19.78 4.78
CA ILE A 258 -1.69 18.55 5.33
C ILE A 258 -1.31 17.70 4.13
N ALA A 259 -0.03 17.54 3.87
CA ALA A 259 0.47 16.71 2.79
C ALA A 259 0.92 15.36 3.33
N SER A 260 0.86 14.32 2.51
CA SER A 260 1.42 13.02 2.86
C SER A 260 2.22 12.40 1.73
N THR A 261 3.19 11.54 2.09
CA THR A 261 3.98 10.75 1.15
C THR A 261 4.40 9.43 1.77
N SER A 262 4.49 8.39 0.93
CA SER A 262 5.06 7.09 1.30
C SER A 262 6.52 6.95 0.87
N ASN A 263 7.01 7.86 0.05
CA ASN A 263 8.38 7.88 -0.47
C ASN A 263 9.24 8.93 0.24
N ASP A 264 10.55 8.82 0.09
CA ASP A 264 11.49 9.85 0.52
C ASP A 264 11.46 11.03 -0.46
N LEU A 265 10.73 12.09 -0.09
CA LEU A 265 10.60 13.30 -0.90
C LEU A 265 11.94 14.02 -1.11
N GLU A 266 12.84 13.96 -0.15
CA GLU A 266 14.17 14.56 -0.26
C GLU A 266 15.00 13.84 -1.34
N GLN A 267 14.94 12.50 -1.36
CA GLN A 267 15.57 11.71 -2.40
C GLN A 267 14.95 11.99 -3.78
N LEU A 268 13.62 12.06 -3.89
CA LEU A 268 12.93 12.38 -5.14
C LEU A 268 13.28 13.79 -5.64
N THR A 269 13.45 14.75 -4.73
CA THR A 269 13.90 16.11 -5.06
C THR A 269 15.32 16.10 -5.62
N ARG A 270 16.26 15.40 -4.98
CA ARG A 270 17.63 15.24 -5.48
C ARG A 270 17.70 14.57 -6.87
N MET A 271 16.76 13.66 -7.17
CA MET A 271 16.64 13.00 -8.48
C MET A 271 15.93 13.85 -9.53
N GLY A 272 15.41 15.02 -9.19
CA GLY A 272 14.65 15.90 -10.08
C GLY A 272 13.21 15.44 -10.38
N HIS A 273 12.69 14.45 -9.63
CA HIS A 273 11.32 13.96 -9.78
C HIS A 273 10.31 14.78 -8.98
N PHE A 274 10.79 15.53 -7.98
CA PHE A 274 9.97 16.45 -7.19
C PHE A 274 10.64 17.83 -7.16
N ARG A 275 9.84 18.89 -7.22
CA ARG A 275 10.35 20.27 -7.24
C ARG A 275 10.90 20.69 -5.87
N GLU A 276 12.07 21.26 -5.85
CA GLU A 276 12.75 21.70 -4.63
C GLU A 276 12.00 22.83 -3.92
N ASP A 277 11.46 23.79 -4.67
CA ASP A 277 10.70 24.92 -4.13
C ASP A 277 9.40 24.45 -3.44
N LEU A 278 8.70 23.47 -4.03
CA LEU A 278 7.51 22.87 -3.44
C LEU A 278 7.86 22.01 -2.21
N PHE A 279 8.97 21.28 -2.26
CA PHE A 279 9.45 20.49 -1.12
C PHE A 279 9.62 21.35 0.13
N TYR A 280 10.34 22.46 0.04
CA TYR A 280 10.57 23.35 1.20
C TYR A 280 9.27 24.00 1.73
N LYS A 281 8.28 24.22 0.87
CA LYS A 281 6.97 24.76 1.30
C LYS A 281 6.14 23.70 2.05
N LEU A 282 6.17 22.45 1.62
CA LEU A 282 5.40 21.38 2.26
C LEU A 282 6.12 20.79 3.48
N ALA A 283 7.45 20.71 3.44
CA ALA A 283 8.28 20.10 4.46
C ALA A 283 8.66 21.06 5.61
N VAL A 284 7.85 22.11 5.86
CA VAL A 284 8.08 23.01 7.00
C VAL A 284 8.13 22.21 8.30
N ILE A 285 7.24 21.24 8.45
CA ILE A 285 7.19 20.35 9.60
C ILE A 285 7.00 18.91 9.10
N PRO A 286 8.10 18.17 8.87
CA PRO A 286 8.00 16.75 8.54
C PRO A 286 7.73 15.93 9.80
N ILE A 287 6.68 15.12 9.76
CA ILE A 287 6.30 14.22 10.85
C ILE A 287 6.33 12.79 10.32
N ARG A 288 7.23 11.98 10.89
CA ARG A 288 7.30 10.56 10.55
C ARG A 288 6.28 9.77 11.35
N ILE A 289 5.40 9.05 10.64
CA ILE A 289 4.48 8.08 11.22
C ILE A 289 5.19 6.72 11.22
N PRO A 290 5.38 6.09 12.39
CA PRO A 290 6.08 4.81 12.47
C PRO A 290 5.27 3.68 11.85
N PRO A 291 5.92 2.72 11.15
CA PRO A 291 5.27 1.52 10.66
C PRO A 291 4.80 0.62 11.82
N LEU A 292 3.85 -0.28 11.53
CA LEU A 292 3.20 -1.11 12.55
C LEU A 292 4.21 -1.98 13.34
N ARG A 293 5.27 -2.46 12.69
CA ARG A 293 6.36 -3.22 13.35
C ARG A 293 7.17 -2.42 14.39
N GLU A 294 7.14 -1.09 14.33
CA GLU A 294 7.80 -0.22 15.33
C GLU A 294 6.86 0.16 16.50
N ARG A 295 5.58 -0.28 16.44
CA ARG A 295 4.55 -0.04 17.47
C ARG A 295 3.74 -1.30 17.80
N VAL A 296 4.43 -2.43 17.90
CA VAL A 296 3.83 -3.76 18.15
C VAL A 296 3.03 -3.81 19.46
N GLU A 297 3.43 -3.00 20.44
CA GLU A 297 2.73 -2.89 21.75
C GLU A 297 1.27 -2.41 21.61
N GLU A 298 0.96 -1.65 20.54
CA GLU A 298 -0.39 -1.16 20.25
C GLU A 298 -1.26 -2.22 19.56
N LEU A 299 -0.63 -3.27 19.00
CA LEU A 299 -1.32 -4.25 18.16
C LEU A 299 -2.53 -4.90 18.82
N PRO A 300 -2.50 -5.33 20.10
CA PRO A 300 -3.68 -5.91 20.73
C PRO A 300 -4.89 -4.97 20.78
N ALA A 301 -4.66 -3.69 21.07
CA ALA A 301 -5.71 -2.68 21.12
C ALA A 301 -6.27 -2.36 19.73
N LEU A 302 -5.38 -2.23 18.73
CA LEU A 302 -5.75 -2.02 17.34
C LEU A 302 -6.57 -3.18 16.78
N VAL A 303 -6.15 -4.41 17.04
CA VAL A 303 -6.86 -5.63 16.64
C VAL A 303 -8.26 -5.67 17.26
N ALA A 304 -8.38 -5.40 18.55
CA ALA A 304 -9.68 -5.40 19.24
C ALA A 304 -10.65 -4.37 18.63
N GLU A 305 -10.18 -3.15 18.34
CA GLU A 305 -11.01 -2.12 17.74
C GLU A 305 -11.36 -2.44 16.27
N MET A 306 -10.41 -2.99 15.50
CA MET A 306 -10.67 -3.43 14.14
C MET A 306 -11.70 -4.56 14.08
N LEU A 307 -11.58 -5.58 14.93
CA LEU A 307 -12.56 -6.67 15.02
C LEU A 307 -13.95 -6.17 15.37
N LYS A 308 -14.06 -5.20 16.28
CA LYS A 308 -15.31 -4.57 16.63
C LYS A 308 -15.95 -3.82 15.46
N ARG A 309 -15.16 -3.14 14.64
CA ARG A 309 -15.64 -2.47 13.41
C ARG A 309 -16.04 -3.49 12.36
N THR A 310 -15.16 -4.42 12.04
CA THR A 310 -15.43 -5.50 11.07
C THR A 310 -16.68 -6.30 11.43
N SER A 311 -16.90 -6.56 12.73
CA SER A 311 -18.10 -7.23 13.22
C SER A 311 -19.38 -6.45 12.91
N ARG A 312 -19.36 -5.12 13.06
CA ARG A 312 -20.51 -4.25 12.71
C ARG A 312 -20.74 -4.22 11.20
N ASP A 313 -19.66 -4.09 10.40
CA ASP A 313 -19.74 -4.00 8.94
C ASP A 313 -20.24 -5.31 8.31
N LEU A 314 -19.83 -6.43 8.88
CA LEU A 314 -20.28 -7.77 8.49
C LEU A 314 -21.63 -8.19 9.14
N HIS A 315 -22.23 -7.33 9.98
CA HIS A 315 -23.47 -7.62 10.71
C HIS A 315 -23.40 -8.92 11.54
N LEU A 316 -22.23 -9.18 12.16
CA LEU A 316 -22.06 -10.34 13.02
C LEU A 316 -22.82 -10.13 14.34
N ARG A 317 -23.33 -11.22 14.93
CA ARG A 317 -24.08 -11.17 16.21
C ARG A 317 -23.18 -10.80 17.39
N GLU A 318 -21.91 -11.28 17.35
CA GLU A 318 -20.93 -11.07 18.38
C GLU A 318 -19.59 -10.67 17.74
N THR A 319 -18.76 -9.92 18.48
CA THR A 319 -17.41 -9.57 18.04
C THR A 319 -16.50 -10.79 18.23
N PRO A 320 -15.85 -11.29 17.16
CA PRO A 320 -14.92 -12.40 17.27
C PRO A 320 -13.76 -12.07 18.20
N THR A 321 -13.25 -13.08 18.90
CA THR A 321 -12.04 -12.97 19.74
C THR A 321 -10.90 -13.73 19.07
N LEU A 322 -9.64 -13.32 19.32
CA LEU A 322 -8.48 -14.10 18.92
C LEU A 322 -8.03 -15.03 20.05
N ASP A 323 -7.56 -16.22 19.69
CA ASP A 323 -6.81 -17.05 20.63
C ASP A 323 -5.36 -16.53 20.82
N LEU A 324 -4.67 -17.05 21.82
CA LEU A 324 -3.31 -16.62 22.16
C LEU A 324 -2.31 -16.92 21.04
N GLU A 325 -2.48 -18.03 20.35
CA GLU A 325 -1.61 -18.43 19.24
C GLU A 325 -1.74 -17.46 18.06
N SER A 326 -2.96 -17.14 17.66
CA SER A 326 -3.22 -16.16 16.60
C SER A 326 -2.66 -14.78 16.94
N MET A 327 -2.81 -14.32 18.19
CA MET A 327 -2.24 -13.04 18.62
C MET A 327 -0.71 -13.07 18.57
N ALA A 328 -0.07 -14.17 18.96
CA ALA A 328 1.38 -14.31 18.87
C ALA A 328 1.87 -14.25 17.40
N LEU A 329 1.16 -14.92 16.47
CA LEU A 329 1.47 -14.85 15.04
C LEU A 329 1.36 -13.41 14.50
N LEU A 330 0.29 -12.68 14.84
CA LEU A 330 0.13 -11.29 14.45
C LEU A 330 1.25 -10.40 14.99
N THR A 331 1.72 -10.66 16.21
CA THR A 331 2.78 -9.87 16.89
C THR A 331 4.16 -10.11 16.27
N GLN A 332 4.42 -11.31 15.75
CA GLN A 332 5.71 -11.68 15.16
C GLN A 332 5.87 -11.24 13.69
N TYR A 333 4.78 -10.90 13.03
CA TYR A 333 4.81 -10.54 11.62
C TYR A 333 5.19 -9.06 11.40
N ASN A 334 5.93 -8.78 10.32
CA ASN A 334 6.50 -7.45 10.05
C ASN A 334 5.53 -6.42 9.45
N TRP A 335 4.36 -6.85 9.02
CA TRP A 335 3.30 -6.01 8.45
C TRP A 335 3.78 -5.04 7.36
N PRO A 336 4.31 -5.50 6.23
CA PRO A 336 4.77 -4.61 5.15
C PRO A 336 3.67 -3.72 4.58
N GLY A 337 2.40 -4.13 4.65
CA GLY A 337 1.23 -3.33 4.30
C GLY A 337 0.57 -2.64 5.49
N ASN A 338 1.22 -2.65 6.66
CA ASN A 338 0.78 -1.94 7.87
C ASN A 338 -0.71 -2.21 8.24
N MET A 339 -1.47 -1.15 8.55
CA MET A 339 -2.88 -1.24 8.99
C MET A 339 -3.81 -1.79 7.91
N VAL A 340 -3.53 -1.52 6.63
CA VAL A 340 -4.34 -2.02 5.52
C VAL A 340 -4.23 -3.54 5.43
N GLU A 341 -3.01 -4.08 5.57
CA GLU A 341 -2.77 -5.52 5.57
C GLU A 341 -3.38 -6.19 6.78
N LEU A 342 -3.21 -5.60 7.97
CA LEU A 342 -3.79 -6.10 9.21
C LEU A 342 -5.31 -6.19 9.10
N ARG A 343 -5.97 -5.15 8.62
CA ARG A 343 -7.42 -5.12 8.43
C ARG A 343 -7.90 -6.22 7.49
N ASN A 344 -7.28 -6.34 6.32
CA ASN A 344 -7.65 -7.37 5.34
C ASN A 344 -7.48 -8.79 5.92
N ALA A 345 -6.42 -9.01 6.71
CA ALA A 345 -6.20 -10.28 7.39
C ALA A 345 -7.28 -10.59 8.43
N LEU A 346 -7.68 -9.59 9.24
CA LEU A 346 -8.71 -9.73 10.26
C LEU A 346 -10.12 -9.88 9.64
N GLU A 347 -10.44 -9.11 8.59
CA GLU A 347 -11.72 -9.24 7.87
C GLU A 347 -11.89 -10.64 7.31
N ARG A 348 -10.87 -11.16 6.62
CA ARG A 348 -10.85 -12.54 6.13
C ARG A 348 -11.03 -13.55 7.27
N ALA A 349 -10.31 -13.37 8.38
CA ALA A 349 -10.40 -14.26 9.54
C ALA A 349 -11.79 -14.24 10.18
N CYS A 350 -12.44 -13.07 10.26
CA CYS A 350 -13.83 -12.93 10.73
C CYS A 350 -14.82 -13.71 9.85
N ILE A 351 -14.66 -13.64 8.52
CA ILE A 351 -15.50 -14.38 7.57
C ILE A 351 -15.30 -15.88 7.74
N LEU A 352 -14.05 -16.35 7.80
CA LEU A 352 -13.73 -17.78 7.90
C LEU A 352 -14.12 -18.39 9.25
N SER A 353 -13.98 -17.64 10.36
CA SER A 353 -14.38 -18.09 11.70
C SER A 353 -15.90 -18.06 11.93
N SER A 354 -16.66 -17.51 10.96
CA SER A 354 -18.12 -17.31 11.08
C SER A 354 -18.52 -16.55 12.36
N GLY A 355 -17.72 -15.56 12.76
CA GLY A 355 -17.97 -14.74 13.95
C GLY A 355 -17.64 -15.40 15.28
N LYS A 356 -16.94 -16.55 15.28
CA LYS A 356 -16.44 -17.24 16.46
C LYS A 356 -14.98 -16.86 16.78
N THR A 357 -14.33 -17.60 17.67
CA THR A 357 -12.92 -17.40 17.99
C THR A 357 -12.05 -17.62 16.74
N ILE A 358 -11.24 -16.62 16.42
CA ILE A 358 -10.26 -16.65 15.33
C ILE A 358 -9.05 -17.45 15.81
N ARG A 359 -8.70 -18.49 15.05
CA ARG A 359 -7.55 -19.37 15.27
C ARG A 359 -6.54 -19.21 14.14
N ALA A 360 -5.33 -19.74 14.32
CA ALA A 360 -4.26 -19.69 13.33
C ALA A 360 -4.69 -20.16 11.93
N GLU A 361 -5.55 -21.18 11.84
CA GLU A 361 -6.09 -21.70 10.58
C GLU A 361 -6.95 -20.70 9.79
N HIS A 362 -7.54 -19.69 10.45
CA HIS A 362 -8.33 -18.64 9.82
C HIS A 362 -7.46 -17.48 9.30
N LEU A 363 -6.21 -17.39 9.78
CA LEU A 363 -5.25 -16.36 9.35
C LEU A 363 -4.61 -16.72 8.01
N PRO A 364 -4.17 -15.72 7.23
CA PRO A 364 -3.42 -15.97 6.00
C PRO A 364 -2.18 -16.82 6.25
N THR A 365 -1.92 -17.80 5.39
CA THR A 365 -0.80 -18.76 5.50
C THR A 365 0.56 -18.08 5.69
N LYS A 366 0.75 -16.90 5.09
CA LYS A 366 1.97 -16.11 5.23
C LYS A 366 2.29 -15.67 6.66
N LEU A 367 1.29 -15.55 7.53
CA LEU A 367 1.47 -15.23 8.95
C LEU A 367 1.91 -16.46 9.75
N CYS A 368 1.57 -17.64 9.27
CA CYS A 368 1.91 -18.91 9.93
C CYS A 368 3.33 -19.42 9.53
N LEU A 369 3.95 -18.82 8.51
CA LEU A 369 5.31 -19.16 8.11
C LEU A 369 6.31 -18.45 9.03
N PRO A 370 7.31 -19.15 9.59
CA PRO A 370 8.34 -18.52 10.39
C PRO A 370 8.98 -17.36 9.62
N SER A 371 9.13 -16.22 10.25
CA SER A 371 9.77 -15.00 9.70
C SER A 371 11.19 -15.24 9.15
N ALA A 372 11.80 -16.38 9.46
CA ALA A 372 13.10 -16.81 8.95
C ALA A 372 13.11 -17.09 7.42
N PHE A 373 11.93 -17.27 6.79
CA PHE A 373 11.80 -17.50 5.35
C PHE A 373 11.32 -16.29 4.55
N ALA A 374 10.98 -15.17 5.20
CA ALA A 374 10.86 -13.93 4.45
C ALA A 374 12.29 -13.56 3.99
N PRO A 375 12.60 -13.59 2.70
CA PRO A 375 13.90 -13.12 2.26
C PRO A 375 13.99 -11.66 2.70
N LYS A 376 14.89 -11.36 3.66
CA LYS A 376 15.38 -10.00 3.83
C LYS A 376 16.01 -9.62 2.49
N MET A 377 15.22 -9.04 1.62
CA MET A 377 15.74 -8.42 0.40
C MET A 377 16.56 -7.18 0.80
N ALA A 378 17.64 -7.42 1.55
CA ALA A 378 18.60 -6.41 1.95
C ALA A 378 19.31 -5.74 0.75
N TRP A 379 19.05 -6.25 -0.46
CA TRP A 379 19.63 -5.69 -1.69
C TRP A 379 18.74 -4.64 -2.38
N ALA A 380 17.47 -4.49 -1.97
CA ALA A 380 16.59 -3.47 -2.55
C ALA A 380 17.01 -2.03 -2.19
N SER A 381 17.80 -1.85 -1.12
CA SER A 381 18.31 -0.54 -0.68
C SER A 381 19.70 -0.17 -1.18
N SER A 382 20.42 -1.10 -1.83
CA SER A 382 21.76 -0.84 -2.36
C SER A 382 22.05 -1.70 -3.57
N PHE A 383 21.46 -1.33 -4.71
CA PHE A 383 21.83 -1.94 -5.98
C PHE A 383 23.26 -1.47 -6.33
N PRO A 384 24.26 -2.37 -6.37
CA PRO A 384 25.63 -1.96 -6.72
C PRO A 384 25.66 -1.63 -8.22
N VAL A 385 25.51 -0.35 -8.53
CA VAL A 385 25.64 0.15 -9.89
C VAL A 385 27.06 -0.17 -10.38
N GLY A 386 27.18 -1.01 -11.41
CA GLY A 386 28.48 -1.41 -11.99
C GLY A 386 28.89 -2.88 -11.78
N MET A 387 28.12 -3.67 -11.05
CA MET A 387 28.36 -5.11 -10.91
C MET A 387 27.66 -5.91 -12.02
N SER A 388 28.35 -6.83 -12.67
CA SER A 388 27.71 -7.71 -13.66
C SER A 388 26.72 -8.67 -12.97
N LEU A 389 25.60 -9.02 -13.65
CA LEU A 389 24.59 -9.97 -13.14
C LEU A 389 25.22 -11.27 -12.66
N HIS A 390 26.24 -11.76 -13.36
CA HIS A 390 26.94 -12.98 -13.00
C HIS A 390 27.70 -12.88 -11.66
N CYS A 391 28.36 -11.74 -11.41
CA CYS A 391 29.02 -11.48 -10.11
C CYS A 391 28.00 -11.37 -8.98
N PHE A 392 26.91 -10.67 -9.23
CA PHE A 392 25.83 -10.54 -8.26
C PHE A 392 25.20 -11.88 -7.89
N LEU A 393 24.83 -12.70 -8.88
CA LEU A 393 24.26 -14.03 -8.64
C LEU A 393 25.23 -14.96 -7.88
N LYS A 394 26.52 -14.93 -8.21
CA LYS A 394 27.54 -15.68 -7.45
C LYS A 394 27.64 -15.25 -5.99
N GLN A 395 27.55 -13.97 -5.74
CA GLN A 395 27.62 -13.43 -4.37
C GLN A 395 26.38 -13.81 -3.56
N GLN A 396 25.19 -13.72 -4.15
CA GLN A 396 23.94 -14.12 -3.51
C GLN A 396 23.90 -15.63 -3.24
N GLU A 397 24.33 -16.44 -4.19
CA GLU A 397 24.43 -17.88 -4.02
C GLU A 397 25.40 -18.27 -2.88
N HIS A 398 26.53 -17.59 -2.79
CA HIS A 398 27.50 -17.79 -1.72
C HIS A 398 26.93 -17.46 -0.34
N LEU A 399 26.27 -16.29 -0.22
CA LEU A 399 25.61 -15.86 1.03
C LEU A 399 24.51 -16.86 1.44
N PHE A 400 23.68 -17.28 0.51
CA PHE A 400 22.60 -18.22 0.77
C PHE A 400 23.11 -19.58 1.29
N ILE A 401 24.20 -20.10 0.71
CA ILE A 401 24.83 -21.33 1.17
C ILE A 401 25.41 -21.15 2.59
N LEU A 402 26.05 -20.03 2.90
CA LEU A 402 26.62 -19.76 4.23
C LEU A 402 25.53 -19.61 5.30
N GLU A 403 24.43 -18.95 5.00
CA GLU A 403 23.29 -18.84 5.92
C GLU A 403 22.63 -20.19 6.16
N THR A 404 22.47 -20.99 5.12
CA THR A 404 21.93 -22.36 5.26
C THR A 404 22.85 -23.24 6.10
N LEU A 405 24.18 -23.12 5.96
CA LEU A 405 25.14 -23.82 6.81
C LEU A 405 25.04 -23.38 8.29
N LYS A 406 24.87 -22.08 8.53
CA LYS A 406 24.64 -21.55 9.90
C LYS A 406 23.34 -22.10 10.50
N TYR A 407 22.27 -22.12 9.71
CA TYR A 407 20.97 -22.62 10.14
C TYR A 407 21.02 -24.08 10.60
N PHE A 408 21.80 -24.93 9.90
CA PHE A 408 22.00 -26.33 10.27
C PHE A 408 23.23 -26.55 11.19
N GLU A 409 23.63 -25.51 11.94
CA GLU A 409 24.73 -25.58 12.92
C GLU A 409 26.04 -26.17 12.35
N GLY A 410 26.29 -25.96 11.06
CA GLY A 410 27.48 -26.49 10.37
C GLY A 410 27.31 -27.89 9.78
N SER A 411 26.15 -28.52 9.88
CA SER A 411 25.88 -29.84 9.32
C SER A 411 25.86 -29.79 7.79
N ARG A 412 26.96 -30.24 7.18
CA ARG A 412 27.17 -30.21 5.73
C ARG A 412 26.21 -31.16 4.98
N GLU A 413 25.92 -32.31 5.56
CA GLU A 413 25.03 -33.31 4.95
C GLU A 413 23.59 -32.78 4.83
N ARG A 414 23.07 -32.19 5.92
CA ARG A 414 21.73 -31.58 5.92
C ARG A 414 21.67 -30.37 4.97
N CYS A 415 22.72 -29.55 4.92
CA CYS A 415 22.81 -28.45 3.99
C CYS A 415 22.78 -28.92 2.53
N CYS A 416 23.59 -29.93 2.18
CA CYS A 416 23.62 -30.50 0.83
C CYS A 416 22.28 -31.11 0.42
N SER A 417 21.61 -31.85 1.30
CA SER A 417 20.31 -32.49 1.02
C SER A 417 19.22 -31.45 0.84
N THR A 418 19.21 -30.39 1.64
CA THR A 418 18.20 -29.30 1.55
C THR A 418 18.40 -28.45 0.31
N LEU A 419 19.64 -28.13 -0.05
CA LEU A 419 19.95 -27.32 -1.23
C LEU A 419 20.02 -28.11 -2.53
N GLY A 420 19.90 -29.46 -2.50
CA GLY A 420 20.02 -30.31 -3.67
C GLY A 420 21.37 -30.23 -4.36
N ILE A 421 22.44 -29.92 -3.63
CA ILE A 421 23.80 -29.79 -4.17
C ILE A 421 24.73 -30.89 -3.66
N SER A 422 25.71 -31.26 -4.49
CA SER A 422 26.72 -32.24 -4.06
C SER A 422 27.69 -31.60 -3.03
N PRO A 423 28.31 -32.43 -2.13
CA PRO A 423 29.35 -31.96 -1.23
C PRO A 423 30.51 -31.27 -1.95
N ALA A 424 30.88 -31.76 -3.13
CA ALA A 424 31.93 -31.15 -3.95
C ALA A 424 31.54 -29.75 -4.44
N THR A 425 30.28 -29.54 -4.77
CA THR A 425 29.74 -28.22 -5.14
C THR A 425 29.71 -27.27 -3.96
N LEU A 426 29.33 -27.75 -2.76
CA LEU A 426 29.37 -26.97 -1.52
C LEU A 426 30.78 -26.46 -1.24
N TYR A 427 31.80 -27.33 -1.27
CA TYR A 427 33.21 -26.96 -1.04
C TYR A 427 33.73 -25.95 -2.06
N ARG A 428 33.42 -26.15 -3.34
CA ARG A 428 33.83 -25.24 -4.43
C ARG A 428 33.25 -23.85 -4.27
N LYS A 429 31.99 -23.76 -3.77
CA LYS A 429 31.26 -22.48 -3.65
C LYS A 429 31.52 -21.74 -2.34
N THR A 430 31.84 -22.47 -1.25
CA THR A 430 32.12 -21.85 0.06
C THR A 430 33.61 -21.61 0.32
N GLY A 431 34.50 -22.23 -0.44
CA GLY A 431 35.96 -22.12 -0.21
C GLY A 431 36.45 -22.83 1.06
N ILE A 432 35.59 -23.50 1.80
CA ILE A 432 35.96 -24.20 3.03
C ILE A 432 36.76 -25.43 2.67
N ARG A 433 38.02 -25.50 3.07
CA ARG A 433 38.89 -26.66 2.81
C ARG A 433 38.39 -27.90 3.55
N ARG A 434 38.51 -29.07 2.88
CA ARG A 434 38.29 -30.40 3.47
C ARG A 434 39.29 -30.55 4.63
N GLU A 435 38.86 -30.62 5.87
CA GLU A 435 39.69 -31.18 6.92
C GLU A 435 39.96 -32.63 6.59
N LYS A 436 41.24 -32.99 6.36
CA LYS A 436 41.66 -34.36 6.29
C LYS A 436 41.35 -35.00 7.64
N SER A 437 40.46 -35.95 7.68
CA SER A 437 40.34 -36.87 8.80
C SER A 437 41.71 -37.49 9.04
N ARG A 438 42.33 -37.21 10.18
CA ARG A 438 43.47 -37.97 10.71
C ARG A 438 42.86 -39.29 11.19
N ASP A 439 43.07 -40.34 10.44
CA ASP A 439 42.86 -41.71 10.92
C ASP A 439 43.91 -42.00 12.01
N PRO A 440 43.52 -42.46 13.21
CA PRO A 440 44.42 -42.94 14.20
C PRO A 440 44.55 -44.47 14.05
N ILE A 441 45.36 -44.93 13.11
CA ILE A 441 45.79 -46.32 13.09
C ILE A 441 47.30 -46.33 12.77
N GLY A 442 48.10 -46.42 13.79
CA GLY A 442 49.49 -46.78 13.75
C GLY A 442 49.72 -47.87 14.75
N GLY A 443 49.54 -49.11 14.28
CA GLY A 443 49.71 -50.29 15.09
C GLY A 443 51.12 -50.47 15.62
N MET A 444 51.23 -50.87 16.87
CA MET A 444 52.38 -51.55 17.48
C MET A 444 52.68 -52.84 16.68
N ARG A 445 53.88 -52.99 16.21
CA ARG A 445 54.52 -54.26 16.05
C ARG A 445 55.85 -54.17 16.79
N GLY A 446 55.91 -55.01 17.84
CA GLY A 446 57.13 -55.33 18.50
C GLY A 446 57.95 -56.32 17.65
N GLY A 447 59.16 -56.45 18.02
CA GLY A 447 60.11 -57.46 17.51
C GLY A 447 61.52 -57.12 17.98
N ASP A 448 61.94 -57.91 18.96
CA ASP A 448 63.30 -58.27 19.41
C ASP A 448 64.26 -57.16 19.82
#